data_3023886b9f52ca55863780392a193781
#
_entry.id   3023886b9f52ca55863780392a193781
#
_cell.length_a   1.000
_cell.length_b   1.000
_cell.length_c   1.000
_cell.angle_alpha   90.00
_cell.angle_beta   90.00
_cell.angle_gamma   90.00
#
_symmetry.space_group_name_H-M   'P 1'
#
loop_
_entity.id
_entity.type
_entity.pdbx_description
1 polymer ?
#
loop_
_entity_poly.entity_id
_entity_poly.type
_entity_poly.pdbx_seq_one_letter_code
_entity_poly.pdbx_strand_id
1 'polypeptide(L)'
;GVFVAIFTKMFLLPVLMSYAGISPRGLREQEKRANSSWPIFRRLSAVVEPRVALPLIALSVMLLGVGYYARQDLKIGDLDKGAPEFRPEARYNQDNAYLLKHYSTSTDVYVVMFKTPAEQCARFAAADLANQFEQSMREVKGVESVQSLYRTMRFNILARNEGNPKWAELSRDQFVMNNARSGVAAEFVDPNCSVAPISLYLSDHKAETLTRVVSAVEAFSKQYDTGDFEILQAAGNAGIEAATNIVIEQSEKLMLLLVFVIISLVVWWEFNSIKVTIALMAPLYLSTVLCEAVMAQMGLGVKIA
;
A
#
# COMPACT_ATOMS: atom_id res chain seq x y z
N GLY A 1 -3.95 15.03 14.61
CA GLY A 1 -4.18 13.97 15.62
C GLY A 1 -3.05 13.86 16.64
N VAL A 2 -1.80 13.53 16.21
CA VAL A 2 -0.66 13.23 17.10
C VAL A 2 -0.28 14.40 18.00
N PHE A 3 -0.22 15.59 17.44
CA PHE A 3 0.13 16.80 18.21
C PHE A 3 -0.87 17.11 19.35
N VAL A 4 -2.16 16.94 19.05
CA VAL A 4 -3.23 17.08 20.05
C VAL A 4 -3.11 16.03 21.15
N ALA A 5 -2.80 14.78 20.78
CA ALA A 5 -2.61 13.69 21.74
C ALA A 5 -1.40 13.93 22.66
N ILE A 6 -0.28 14.43 22.14
CA ILE A 6 0.90 14.80 22.93
C ILE A 6 0.57 15.93 23.88
N PHE A 7 -0.05 17.02 23.40
CA PHE A 7 -0.45 18.15 24.23
C PHE A 7 -1.40 17.73 25.35
N THR A 8 -2.43 16.94 25.03
CA THR A 8 -3.40 16.46 26.03
C THR A 8 -2.74 15.58 27.09
N LYS A 9 -1.85 14.67 26.70
CA LYS A 9 -1.19 13.77 27.65
C LYS A 9 -0.12 14.47 28.48
N MET A 10 0.65 15.38 27.89
CA MET A 10 1.76 16.03 28.61
C MET A 10 1.33 17.22 29.45
N PHE A 11 0.29 17.94 29.07
CA PHE A 11 -0.14 19.14 29.77
C PHE A 11 -1.48 18.97 30.49
N LEU A 12 -2.50 18.51 29.78
CA LEU A 12 -3.84 18.44 30.37
C LEU A 12 -3.95 17.36 31.45
N LEU A 13 -3.36 16.17 31.23
CA LEU A 13 -3.45 15.08 32.19
C LEU A 13 -2.76 15.41 33.53
N PRO A 14 -1.52 15.93 33.62
CA PRO A 14 -0.90 16.34 34.88
C PRO A 14 -1.68 17.46 35.59
N VAL A 15 -2.19 18.42 34.84
CA VAL A 15 -3.01 19.50 35.41
C VAL A 15 -4.30 18.92 36.02
N LEU A 16 -5.03 18.08 35.30
CA LEU A 16 -6.25 17.44 35.83
C LEU A 16 -5.94 16.57 37.06
N MET A 17 -4.84 15.83 37.05
CA MET A 17 -4.43 15.02 38.21
C MET A 17 -4.06 15.87 39.41
N SER A 18 -3.47 17.06 39.21
CA SER A 18 -3.15 18.00 40.27
C SER A 18 -4.43 18.54 40.95
N TYR A 19 -5.51 18.77 40.20
CA TYR A 19 -6.79 19.19 40.76
C TYR A 19 -7.59 18.04 41.38
N ALA A 20 -7.52 16.83 40.81
CA ALA A 20 -8.23 15.67 41.31
C ALA A 20 -7.72 15.19 42.65
N GLY A 21 -6.41 15.41 42.92
CA GLY A 21 -5.76 14.96 44.15
C GLY A 21 -5.81 13.44 44.35
N ILE A 22 -5.01 12.95 45.27
CA ILE A 22 -5.10 11.53 45.68
C ILE A 22 -5.93 11.46 46.97
N SER A 23 -6.99 10.67 46.98
CA SER A 23 -7.80 10.51 48.18
C SER A 23 -6.98 9.92 49.33
N PRO A 24 -7.25 10.30 50.59
CA PRO A 24 -6.56 9.70 51.75
C PRO A 24 -6.65 8.18 51.85
N ARG A 25 -7.72 7.59 51.26
CA ARG A 25 -7.87 6.14 51.13
C ARG A 25 -6.89 5.57 50.08
N GLY A 26 -6.72 6.25 48.94
CA GLY A 26 -5.79 5.87 47.88
C GLY A 26 -4.34 5.90 48.35
N LEU A 27 -3.96 6.92 49.13
CA LEU A 27 -2.63 7.00 49.77
C LEU A 27 -2.37 5.83 50.73
N ARG A 28 -3.31 5.52 51.61
CA ARG A 28 -3.21 4.38 52.54
C ARG A 28 -3.16 3.02 51.81
N GLU A 29 -3.90 2.85 50.75
CA GLU A 29 -3.81 1.66 49.91
C GLU A 29 -2.48 1.57 49.17
N GLN A 30 -1.94 2.67 48.69
CA GLN A 30 -0.64 2.72 48.02
C GLN A 30 0.50 2.40 49.01
N GLU A 31 0.47 2.95 50.24
CA GLU A 31 1.41 2.59 51.32
C GLU A 31 1.29 1.12 51.71
N LYS A 32 0.07 0.57 51.82
CA LYS A 32 -0.14 -0.86 52.09
C LYS A 32 0.39 -1.73 50.95
N ARG A 33 0.22 -1.34 49.71
CA ARG A 33 0.75 -2.04 48.53
C ARG A 33 2.28 -1.94 48.47
N ALA A 34 2.87 -0.78 48.76
CA ALA A 34 4.32 -0.58 48.81
C ALA A 34 4.98 -1.43 49.87
N ASN A 35 4.31 -1.62 51.05
CA ASN A 35 4.80 -2.44 52.13
C ASN A 35 4.37 -3.93 52.04
N SER A 36 3.48 -4.27 51.11
CA SER A 36 3.02 -5.63 50.88
C SER A 36 3.94 -6.30 49.86
N SER A 37 4.76 -7.26 50.33
CA SER A 37 5.53 -8.13 49.43
C SER A 37 4.60 -9.13 48.75
N TRP A 38 3.94 -8.70 47.66
CA TRP A 38 3.17 -9.63 46.86
C TRP A 38 4.10 -10.71 46.30
N PRO A 39 3.76 -11.99 46.47
CA PRO A 39 4.62 -13.10 46.04
C PRO A 39 4.94 -13.06 44.54
N ILE A 40 4.07 -12.46 43.73
CA ILE A 40 4.28 -12.23 42.31
C ILE A 40 5.44 -11.24 42.04
N PHE A 41 5.52 -10.12 42.76
CA PHE A 41 6.62 -9.15 42.58
C PHE A 41 7.96 -9.72 43.05
N ARG A 42 7.96 -10.56 44.09
CA ARG A 42 9.16 -11.24 44.53
C ARG A 42 9.64 -12.30 43.53
N ARG A 43 8.70 -12.98 42.82
CA ARG A 43 9.07 -13.90 41.73
C ARG A 43 9.56 -13.12 40.50
N LEU A 44 8.95 -11.98 40.19
CA LEU A 44 9.38 -11.10 39.09
C LEU A 44 10.76 -10.49 39.39
N SER A 45 11.07 -10.11 40.64
CA SER A 45 12.40 -9.60 41.01
C SER A 45 13.50 -10.66 40.92
N ALA A 46 13.17 -11.95 41.04
CA ALA A 46 14.12 -13.03 40.83
C ALA A 46 14.63 -13.11 39.37
N VAL A 47 13.91 -12.52 38.42
CA VAL A 47 14.34 -12.41 37.00
C VAL A 47 15.61 -11.56 36.86
N VAL A 48 15.88 -10.65 37.82
CA VAL A 48 17.09 -9.80 37.82
C VAL A 48 18.33 -10.58 38.31
N GLU A 49 18.15 -11.74 38.96
CA GLU A 49 19.27 -12.56 39.34
C GLU A 49 20.08 -13.06 38.14
N PRO A 50 21.43 -12.96 38.14
CA PRO A 50 22.26 -13.34 36.99
C PRO A 50 21.98 -14.74 36.43
N ARG A 51 21.57 -15.66 37.30
CA ARG A 51 21.25 -17.05 36.92
C ARG A 51 20.01 -17.17 36.04
N VAL A 52 19.07 -16.22 36.15
CA VAL A 52 17.83 -16.18 35.37
C VAL A 52 17.94 -15.14 34.25
N ALA A 53 18.58 -14.00 34.50
CA ALA A 53 18.75 -12.93 33.55
C ALA A 53 19.57 -13.34 32.31
N LEU A 54 20.69 -14.04 32.50
CA LEU A 54 21.55 -14.47 31.38
C LEU A 54 20.84 -15.38 30.37
N PRO A 55 20.14 -16.48 30.79
CA PRO A 55 19.38 -17.28 29.82
C PRO A 55 18.23 -16.52 29.17
N LEU A 56 17.60 -15.56 29.86
CA LEU A 56 16.56 -14.71 29.23
C LEU A 56 17.14 -13.76 28.20
N ILE A 57 18.30 -13.18 28.45
CA ILE A 57 19.00 -12.35 27.45
C ILE A 57 19.41 -13.21 26.24
N ALA A 58 19.95 -14.40 26.47
CA ALA A 58 20.31 -15.33 25.40
C ALA A 58 19.10 -15.75 24.58
N LEU A 59 17.95 -16.01 25.21
CA LEU A 59 16.69 -16.28 24.55
C LEU A 59 16.22 -15.08 23.73
N SER A 60 16.31 -13.86 24.25
CA SER A 60 15.95 -12.63 23.55
C SER A 60 16.80 -12.41 22.30
N VAL A 61 18.11 -12.67 22.39
CA VAL A 61 19.03 -12.58 21.23
C VAL A 61 18.70 -13.66 20.19
N MET A 62 18.40 -14.88 20.64
CA MET A 62 17.95 -15.96 19.75
C MET A 62 16.64 -15.59 19.05
N LEU A 63 15.65 -15.09 19.78
CA LEU A 63 14.37 -14.62 19.22
C LEU A 63 14.56 -13.45 18.24
N LEU A 64 15.50 -12.55 18.53
CA LEU A 64 15.85 -11.48 17.61
C LEU A 64 16.40 -12.03 16.27
N GLY A 65 17.29 -13.01 16.32
CA GLY A 65 17.85 -13.65 15.13
C GLY A 65 16.77 -14.38 14.30
N VAL A 66 15.94 -15.18 14.96
CA VAL A 66 14.82 -15.89 14.32
C VAL A 66 13.80 -14.91 13.76
N GLY A 67 13.44 -13.87 14.52
CA GLY A 67 12.51 -12.83 14.08
C GLY A 67 13.05 -12.05 12.90
N TYR A 68 14.34 -11.71 12.91
CA TYR A 68 14.99 -11.03 11.80
C TYR A 68 14.97 -11.84 10.49
N TYR A 69 15.15 -13.15 10.61
CA TYR A 69 15.04 -14.06 9.45
C TYR A 69 13.60 -14.17 8.96
N ALA A 70 12.65 -14.37 9.87
CA ALA A 70 11.23 -14.54 9.51
C ALA A 70 10.60 -13.28 8.92
N ARG A 71 11.04 -12.08 9.33
CA ARG A 71 10.52 -10.82 8.77
C ARG A 71 10.93 -10.54 7.33
N GLN A 72 11.91 -11.27 6.77
CA GLN A 72 12.33 -11.06 5.38
C GLN A 72 11.22 -11.39 4.38
N ASP A 73 10.25 -12.21 4.78
CA ASP A 73 9.08 -12.56 3.98
C ASP A 73 7.91 -11.57 4.16
N LEU A 74 8.11 -10.49 4.92
CA LEU A 74 7.09 -9.46 5.12
C LEU A 74 6.83 -8.72 3.82
N LYS A 75 5.58 -8.73 3.38
CA LYS A 75 5.13 -8.07 2.16
C LYS A 75 4.46 -6.73 2.51
N ILE A 76 4.64 -5.76 1.63
CA ILE A 76 4.00 -4.45 1.73
C ILE A 76 2.79 -4.43 0.81
N GLY A 77 1.66 -3.89 1.29
CA GLY A 77 0.40 -3.82 0.57
C GLY A 77 -0.56 -4.95 0.93
N ASP A 78 -1.67 -5.00 0.24
CA ASP A 78 -2.72 -5.99 0.46
C ASP A 78 -2.33 -7.39 -0.04
N LEU A 79 -2.58 -8.38 0.80
CA LEU A 79 -2.35 -9.78 0.47
C LEU A 79 -3.66 -10.54 0.19
N ASP A 80 -4.80 -9.95 0.54
CA ASP A 80 -6.13 -10.52 0.33
C ASP A 80 -6.88 -9.85 -0.82
N LYS A 81 -7.90 -10.54 -1.34
CA LYS A 81 -8.80 -10.01 -2.38
C LYS A 81 -9.97 -9.25 -1.76
N GLY A 82 -10.55 -8.33 -2.50
CA GLY A 82 -11.71 -7.58 -2.08
C GLY A 82 -11.36 -6.49 -1.07
N ALA A 83 -12.21 -6.25 -0.08
CA ALA A 83 -11.95 -5.33 1.04
C ALA A 83 -11.59 -6.14 2.30
N PRO A 84 -10.29 -6.30 2.61
CA PRO A 84 -9.83 -7.13 3.74
C PRO A 84 -10.27 -6.58 5.10
N GLU A 85 -10.67 -5.32 5.18
CA GLU A 85 -11.25 -4.70 6.38
C GLU A 85 -12.61 -5.30 6.75
N PHE A 86 -13.30 -5.88 5.78
CA PHE A 86 -14.57 -6.58 5.98
C PHE A 86 -14.35 -8.09 6.08
N ARG A 87 -15.27 -8.76 6.77
CA ARG A 87 -15.28 -10.22 6.83
C ARG A 87 -15.47 -10.80 5.41
N PRO A 88 -14.91 -11.98 5.11
CA PRO A 88 -15.10 -12.62 3.80
C PRO A 88 -16.58 -12.80 3.42
N GLU A 89 -17.45 -13.03 4.42
CA GLU A 89 -18.90 -13.21 4.24
C GLU A 89 -19.66 -11.88 4.10
N ALA A 90 -18.99 -10.73 4.20
CA ALA A 90 -19.63 -9.44 4.00
C ALA A 90 -20.21 -9.36 2.57
N ARG A 91 -21.37 -8.76 2.44
CA ARG A 91 -22.07 -8.64 1.17
C ARG A 91 -21.19 -8.01 0.08
N TYR A 92 -20.42 -6.98 0.43
CA TYR A 92 -19.49 -6.34 -0.50
C TYR A 92 -18.48 -7.36 -1.10
N ASN A 93 -17.85 -8.18 -0.27
CA ASN A 93 -16.87 -9.16 -0.72
C ASN A 93 -17.54 -10.28 -1.56
N GLN A 94 -18.77 -10.67 -1.22
CA GLN A 94 -19.53 -11.64 -2.00
C GLN A 94 -19.94 -11.07 -3.37
N ASP A 95 -20.45 -9.84 -3.41
CA ASP A 95 -20.85 -9.17 -4.65
C ASP A 95 -19.63 -8.94 -5.57
N ASN A 96 -18.49 -8.51 -5.00
CA ASN A 96 -17.23 -8.35 -5.76
C ASN A 96 -16.74 -9.69 -6.32
N ALA A 97 -16.74 -10.75 -5.52
CA ALA A 97 -16.39 -12.09 -5.99
C ALA A 97 -17.32 -12.59 -7.11
N TYR A 98 -18.62 -12.26 -7.03
CA TYR A 98 -19.57 -12.59 -8.07
C TYR A 98 -19.28 -11.84 -9.37
N LEU A 99 -19.00 -10.53 -9.29
CA LEU A 99 -18.64 -9.70 -10.44
C LEU A 99 -17.38 -10.24 -11.15
N LEU A 100 -16.31 -10.51 -10.39
CA LEU A 100 -15.07 -11.08 -10.93
C LEU A 100 -15.26 -12.45 -11.61
N LYS A 101 -16.21 -13.25 -11.11
CA LYS A 101 -16.46 -14.59 -11.66
C LYS A 101 -17.29 -14.58 -12.94
N HIS A 102 -18.21 -13.61 -13.07
CA HIS A 102 -19.22 -13.63 -14.14
C HIS A 102 -19.04 -12.52 -15.19
N TYR A 103 -18.20 -11.50 -14.92
CA TYR A 103 -17.98 -10.38 -15.82
C TYR A 103 -16.49 -10.12 -16.00
N SER A 104 -16.10 -9.64 -17.18
CA SER A 104 -14.72 -9.21 -17.48
C SER A 104 -14.47 -7.77 -16.97
N THR A 105 -14.87 -7.49 -15.75
CA THR A 105 -14.69 -6.18 -15.10
C THR A 105 -14.42 -6.38 -13.61
N SER A 106 -13.82 -5.40 -12.98
CA SER A 106 -13.56 -5.40 -11.54
C SER A 106 -13.67 -4.00 -10.96
N THR A 107 -13.67 -3.92 -9.63
CA THR A 107 -13.55 -2.67 -8.91
C THR A 107 -12.11 -2.18 -8.80
N ASP A 108 -11.13 -3.05 -9.09
CA ASP A 108 -9.71 -2.77 -8.99
C ASP A 108 -9.20 -2.28 -10.35
N VAL A 109 -9.18 -0.96 -10.52
CA VAL A 109 -8.84 -0.33 -11.80
C VAL A 109 -7.48 0.36 -11.69
N TYR A 110 -6.55 -0.08 -12.54
CA TYR A 110 -5.27 0.56 -12.75
C TYR A 110 -5.33 1.40 -14.03
N VAL A 111 -5.15 2.71 -13.92
CA VAL A 111 -5.28 3.61 -15.07
C VAL A 111 -3.90 4.10 -15.48
N VAL A 112 -3.61 3.93 -16.77
CA VAL A 112 -2.42 4.47 -17.43
C VAL A 112 -2.84 5.64 -18.28
N MET A 113 -2.23 6.80 -18.09
CA MET A 113 -2.48 7.99 -18.90
C MET A 113 -1.52 7.96 -20.08
N PHE A 114 -2.07 7.77 -21.27
CA PHE A 114 -1.33 7.84 -22.53
C PHE A 114 -1.33 9.27 -23.05
N LYS A 115 -0.19 9.95 -22.93
CA LYS A 115 -0.05 11.36 -23.30
C LYS A 115 0.59 11.48 -24.67
N THR A 116 0.01 12.35 -25.49
CA THR A 116 0.44 12.66 -26.85
C THR A 116 0.56 14.18 -27.01
N PRO A 117 1.20 14.69 -28.05
CA PRO A 117 1.05 16.10 -28.42
C PRO A 117 -0.43 16.46 -28.62
N ALA A 118 -0.77 17.72 -28.40
CA ALA A 118 -2.15 18.21 -28.56
C ALA A 118 -2.73 17.87 -29.95
N GLU A 119 -4.01 17.52 -29.99
CA GLU A 119 -4.78 17.10 -31.17
C GLU A 119 -4.25 15.82 -31.87
N GLN A 120 -3.35 15.05 -31.22
CA GLN A 120 -2.73 13.88 -31.84
C GLN A 120 -3.18 12.54 -31.27
N CYS A 121 -4.03 12.51 -30.23
CA CYS A 121 -4.47 11.25 -29.62
C CYS A 121 -5.20 10.31 -30.61
N ALA A 122 -5.84 10.84 -31.64
CA ALA A 122 -6.55 10.06 -32.69
C ALA A 122 -5.69 9.77 -33.94
N ARG A 123 -4.38 10.07 -33.90
CA ARG A 123 -3.50 9.69 -35.03
C ARG A 123 -3.21 8.19 -34.99
N PHE A 124 -3.04 7.64 -36.22
CA PHE A 124 -2.74 6.20 -36.35
C PHE A 124 -1.53 5.78 -35.54
N ALA A 125 -0.43 6.54 -35.50
CA ALA A 125 0.76 6.20 -34.75
C ALA A 125 0.48 6.09 -33.24
N ALA A 126 -0.28 7.02 -32.65
CA ALA A 126 -0.70 6.97 -31.27
C ALA A 126 -1.61 5.76 -30.99
N ALA A 127 -2.56 5.54 -31.90
CA ALA A 127 -3.52 4.45 -31.81
C ALA A 127 -2.85 3.06 -31.95
N ASP A 128 -1.87 2.92 -32.82
CA ASP A 128 -1.11 1.69 -33.02
C ASP A 128 -0.24 1.36 -31.80
N LEU A 129 0.47 2.35 -31.27
CA LEU A 129 1.26 2.18 -30.03
C LEU A 129 0.38 1.81 -28.83
N ALA A 130 -0.76 2.49 -28.67
CA ALA A 130 -1.70 2.15 -27.61
C ALA A 130 -2.30 0.75 -27.80
N ASN A 131 -2.55 0.32 -29.04
CA ASN A 131 -3.01 -1.03 -29.32
C ASN A 131 -1.95 -2.10 -28.97
N GLN A 132 -0.67 -1.83 -29.25
CA GLN A 132 0.43 -2.71 -28.84
C GLN A 132 0.51 -2.80 -27.32
N PHE A 133 0.37 -1.66 -26.62
CA PHE A 133 0.29 -1.61 -25.18
C PHE A 133 -0.88 -2.45 -24.64
N GLU A 134 -2.10 -2.26 -25.17
CA GLU A 134 -3.27 -3.03 -24.77
C GLU A 134 -3.06 -4.56 -24.94
N GLN A 135 -2.43 -4.97 -26.03
CA GLN A 135 -2.15 -6.37 -26.30
C GLN A 135 -1.15 -6.93 -25.29
N SER A 136 -0.06 -6.22 -25.03
CA SER A 136 0.94 -6.64 -24.05
C SER A 136 0.36 -6.73 -22.63
N MET A 137 -0.51 -5.79 -22.24
CA MET A 137 -1.13 -5.79 -20.91
C MET A 137 -2.15 -6.94 -20.73
N ARG A 138 -2.82 -7.38 -21.79
CA ARG A 138 -3.74 -8.54 -21.72
C ARG A 138 -3.03 -9.85 -21.43
N GLU A 139 -1.74 -9.95 -21.75
CA GLU A 139 -0.92 -11.12 -21.47
C GLU A 139 -0.41 -11.14 -20.03
N VAL A 140 -0.51 -10.01 -19.32
CA VAL A 140 -0.09 -9.89 -17.92
C VAL A 140 -1.08 -10.60 -17.01
N LYS A 141 -0.60 -11.59 -16.26
CA LYS A 141 -1.42 -12.34 -15.31
C LYS A 141 -1.99 -11.39 -14.25
N GLY A 142 -3.30 -11.36 -14.12
CA GLY A 142 -4.03 -10.50 -13.20
C GLY A 142 -4.72 -9.32 -13.89
N VAL A 143 -4.53 -9.12 -15.19
CA VAL A 143 -5.32 -8.18 -16.00
C VAL A 143 -6.47 -8.96 -16.63
N GLU A 144 -7.71 -8.62 -16.26
CA GLU A 144 -8.93 -9.26 -16.75
C GLU A 144 -9.42 -8.63 -18.05
N SER A 145 -9.37 -7.31 -18.13
CA SER A 145 -9.72 -6.59 -19.34
C SER A 145 -9.05 -5.22 -19.43
N VAL A 146 -9.01 -4.69 -20.65
CA VAL A 146 -8.46 -3.37 -20.95
C VAL A 146 -9.52 -2.54 -21.66
N GLN A 147 -9.74 -1.31 -21.21
CA GLN A 147 -10.64 -0.36 -21.81
C GLN A 147 -9.90 0.95 -22.17
N SER A 148 -10.13 1.47 -23.36
CA SER A 148 -9.47 2.68 -23.86
C SER A 148 -10.28 3.39 -24.94
N LEU A 149 -9.85 4.61 -25.26
CA LEU A 149 -10.29 5.35 -26.45
C LEU A 149 -10.20 4.48 -27.71
N TYR A 150 -9.07 3.81 -27.90
CA TYR A 150 -8.75 3.09 -29.15
C TYR A 150 -9.59 1.83 -29.35
N ARG A 151 -9.91 1.15 -28.26
CA ARG A 151 -10.86 0.04 -28.31
C ARG A 151 -12.26 0.51 -28.70
N THR A 152 -12.69 1.63 -28.17
CA THR A 152 -13.98 2.24 -28.50
C THR A 152 -14.00 2.72 -29.95
N MET A 153 -12.90 3.32 -30.43
CA MET A 153 -12.78 3.72 -31.84
C MET A 153 -12.87 2.52 -32.79
N ARG A 154 -12.19 1.40 -32.50
CA ARG A 154 -12.33 0.16 -33.28
C ARG A 154 -13.76 -0.34 -33.31
N PHE A 155 -14.44 -0.33 -32.16
CA PHE A 155 -15.84 -0.71 -32.09
C PHE A 155 -16.72 0.21 -32.91
N ASN A 156 -16.49 1.53 -32.90
CA ASN A 156 -17.22 2.51 -33.70
C ASN A 156 -16.99 2.29 -35.19
N ILE A 157 -15.77 2.00 -35.65
CA ILE A 157 -15.47 1.65 -37.04
C ILE A 157 -16.23 0.39 -37.45
N LEU A 158 -16.16 -0.66 -36.66
CA LEU A 158 -16.87 -1.91 -36.87
C LEU A 158 -18.39 -1.69 -36.96
N ALA A 159 -18.97 -0.99 -36.00
CA ALA A 159 -20.42 -0.74 -35.94
C ALA A 159 -20.93 0.06 -37.14
N ARG A 160 -20.14 1.05 -37.63
CA ARG A 160 -20.49 1.86 -38.81
C ARG A 160 -20.33 1.11 -40.15
N ASN A 161 -19.69 -0.05 -40.14
CA ASN A 161 -19.52 -0.92 -41.30
C ASN A 161 -20.29 -2.24 -41.11
N GLU A 162 -21.54 -2.13 -40.67
CA GLU A 162 -22.50 -3.25 -40.56
C GLU A 162 -22.01 -4.41 -39.66
N GLY A 163 -21.03 -4.18 -38.76
CA GLY A 163 -20.47 -5.20 -37.92
C GLY A 163 -19.54 -6.18 -38.64
N ASN A 164 -19.10 -5.88 -39.86
CA ASN A 164 -18.22 -6.77 -40.62
C ASN A 164 -16.81 -6.83 -39.96
N PRO A 165 -16.33 -8.01 -39.50
CA PRO A 165 -15.07 -8.17 -38.77
C PRO A 165 -13.83 -7.63 -39.51
N LYS A 166 -13.86 -7.51 -40.82
CA LYS A 166 -12.77 -6.89 -41.61
C LYS A 166 -12.49 -5.45 -41.23
N TRP A 167 -13.47 -4.75 -40.63
CA TRP A 167 -13.36 -3.38 -40.19
C TRP A 167 -13.05 -3.23 -38.71
N ALA A 168 -12.76 -4.31 -38.01
CA ALA A 168 -12.40 -4.28 -36.58
C ALA A 168 -10.96 -3.81 -36.33
N GLU A 169 -10.43 -2.94 -37.17
CA GLU A 169 -9.07 -2.42 -37.13
C GLU A 169 -9.04 -0.90 -37.08
N LEU A 170 -7.94 -0.34 -36.57
CA LEU A 170 -7.70 1.11 -36.62
C LEU A 170 -7.26 1.52 -38.03
N SER A 171 -7.88 2.55 -38.57
CA SER A 171 -7.61 2.99 -39.91
C SER A 171 -6.38 3.90 -39.98
N ARG A 172 -5.63 3.83 -41.08
CA ARG A 172 -4.58 4.80 -41.41
C ARG A 172 -5.13 6.12 -41.93
N ASP A 173 -6.38 6.14 -42.33
CA ASP A 173 -7.07 7.35 -42.81
C ASP A 173 -7.51 8.19 -41.60
N GLN A 174 -7.01 9.43 -41.55
CA GLN A 174 -7.27 10.33 -40.42
C GLN A 174 -8.75 10.76 -40.37
N PHE A 175 -9.45 10.84 -41.49
CA PHE A 175 -10.87 11.16 -41.50
C PHE A 175 -11.70 10.06 -40.84
N VAL A 176 -11.38 8.80 -41.12
CA VAL A 176 -12.00 7.63 -40.47
C VAL A 176 -11.72 7.62 -38.97
N MET A 177 -10.48 7.93 -38.59
CA MET A 177 -10.09 7.98 -37.16
C MET A 177 -10.81 9.12 -36.41
N ASN A 178 -10.87 10.31 -37.00
CA ASN A 178 -11.59 11.43 -36.38
C ASN A 178 -13.10 11.14 -36.26
N ASN A 179 -13.68 10.49 -37.26
CA ASN A 179 -15.07 10.05 -37.22
C ASN A 179 -15.28 8.96 -36.15
N ALA A 180 -14.36 7.99 -36.02
CA ALA A 180 -14.42 6.97 -35.00
C ALA A 180 -14.32 7.53 -33.56
N ARG A 181 -13.55 8.62 -33.39
CA ARG A 181 -13.45 9.34 -32.11
C ARG A 181 -14.75 10.07 -31.78
N SER A 182 -15.49 10.55 -32.80
CA SER A 182 -16.73 11.27 -32.54
C SER A 182 -17.76 10.36 -31.87
N GLY A 183 -18.33 10.81 -30.77
CA GLY A 183 -19.27 10.02 -29.94
C GLY A 183 -18.62 9.11 -28.90
N VAL A 184 -17.29 9.16 -28.73
CA VAL A 184 -16.62 8.56 -27.57
C VAL A 184 -16.91 9.40 -26.34
N ALA A 185 -17.17 8.72 -25.20
CA ALA A 185 -17.44 9.40 -23.94
C ALA A 185 -16.21 10.21 -23.47
N ALA A 186 -16.48 11.37 -22.84
CA ALA A 186 -15.46 12.31 -22.39
C ALA A 186 -14.48 11.71 -21.34
N GLU A 187 -14.83 10.58 -20.72
CA GLU A 187 -13.97 9.88 -19.78
C GLU A 187 -12.76 9.18 -20.45
N PHE A 188 -12.80 8.97 -21.77
CA PHE A 188 -11.74 8.30 -22.52
C PHE A 188 -10.73 9.21 -23.19
N VAL A 189 -10.95 10.52 -23.15
CA VAL A 189 -10.06 11.48 -23.80
C VAL A 189 -10.28 12.89 -23.26
N ASP A 190 -9.20 13.64 -23.09
CA ASP A 190 -9.27 15.05 -22.72
C ASP A 190 -9.79 15.93 -23.88
N PRO A 191 -10.31 17.13 -23.60
CA PRO A 191 -10.84 18.04 -24.65
C PRO A 191 -9.82 18.37 -25.73
N ASN A 192 -8.54 18.45 -25.41
CA ASN A 192 -7.45 18.79 -26.32
C ASN A 192 -6.88 17.57 -27.06
N CYS A 193 -7.46 16.38 -26.87
CA CYS A 193 -6.94 15.13 -27.46
C CYS A 193 -5.42 14.97 -27.27
N SER A 194 -4.98 15.21 -26.06
CA SER A 194 -3.58 15.11 -25.65
C SER A 194 -3.35 14.02 -24.61
N VAL A 195 -4.39 13.61 -23.88
CA VAL A 195 -4.32 12.53 -22.89
C VAL A 195 -5.47 11.56 -23.11
N ALA A 196 -5.15 10.28 -23.25
CA ALA A 196 -6.12 9.20 -23.34
C ALA A 196 -5.88 8.19 -22.20
N PRO A 197 -6.79 8.06 -21.25
CA PRO A 197 -6.67 7.04 -20.21
C PRO A 197 -6.90 5.63 -20.80
N ILE A 198 -6.06 4.70 -20.37
CA ILE A 198 -6.20 3.27 -20.63
C ILE A 198 -6.44 2.60 -19.28
N SER A 199 -7.63 2.05 -19.09
CA SER A 199 -8.05 1.41 -17.86
C SER A 199 -7.81 -0.08 -17.93
N LEU A 200 -6.98 -0.58 -17.01
CA LEU A 200 -6.71 -2.01 -16.80
C LEU A 200 -7.56 -2.47 -15.62
N TYR A 201 -8.49 -3.38 -15.85
CA TYR A 201 -9.30 -4.00 -14.82
C TYR A 201 -8.57 -5.23 -14.30
N LEU A 202 -8.25 -5.23 -13.00
CA LEU A 202 -7.42 -6.25 -12.38
C LEU A 202 -8.27 -7.30 -11.68
N SER A 203 -7.77 -8.53 -11.59
CA SER A 203 -8.41 -9.62 -10.85
C SER A 203 -8.41 -9.38 -9.33
N ASP A 204 -7.49 -8.59 -8.86
CA ASP A 204 -7.31 -8.19 -7.46
C ASP A 204 -6.30 -7.04 -7.36
N HIS A 205 -6.26 -6.40 -6.19
CA HIS A 205 -5.30 -5.35 -5.85
C HIS A 205 -4.14 -5.86 -4.96
N LYS A 206 -3.88 -7.18 -4.96
CA LYS A 206 -2.77 -7.74 -4.19
C LYS A 206 -1.45 -7.11 -4.59
N ALA A 207 -0.59 -6.90 -3.61
CA ALA A 207 0.75 -6.34 -3.82
C ALA A 207 1.52 -7.02 -4.96
N GLU A 208 1.42 -8.36 -5.07
CA GLU A 208 2.06 -9.13 -6.14
C GLU A 208 1.47 -8.82 -7.53
N THR A 209 0.15 -8.69 -7.63
CA THR A 209 -0.54 -8.35 -8.88
C THR A 209 -0.17 -6.92 -9.31
N LEU A 210 -0.22 -5.97 -8.36
CA LEU A 210 0.14 -4.57 -8.61
C LEU A 210 1.60 -4.44 -9.05
N THR A 211 2.55 -5.07 -8.35
CA THR A 211 3.97 -5.04 -8.72
C THR A 211 4.20 -5.61 -10.12
N ARG A 212 3.51 -6.68 -10.49
CA ARG A 212 3.62 -7.29 -11.81
C ARG A 212 3.10 -6.36 -12.90
N VAL A 213 1.95 -5.72 -12.68
CA VAL A 213 1.35 -4.77 -13.62
C VAL A 213 2.23 -3.54 -13.78
N VAL A 214 2.70 -2.93 -12.68
CA VAL A 214 3.63 -1.78 -12.70
C VAL A 214 4.89 -2.14 -13.50
N SER A 215 5.51 -3.27 -13.20
CA SER A 215 6.73 -3.71 -13.90
C SER A 215 6.50 -3.92 -15.40
N ALA A 216 5.35 -4.45 -15.80
CA ALA A 216 4.99 -4.63 -17.20
C ALA A 216 4.79 -3.28 -17.91
N VAL A 217 4.09 -2.34 -17.27
CA VAL A 217 3.89 -0.98 -17.80
C VAL A 217 5.21 -0.25 -17.93
N GLU A 218 6.09 -0.33 -16.93
CA GLU A 218 7.43 0.28 -16.98
C GLU A 218 8.31 -0.32 -18.07
N ALA A 219 8.27 -1.65 -18.24
CA ALA A 219 9.03 -2.31 -19.28
C ALA A 219 8.59 -1.84 -20.67
N PHE A 220 7.27 -1.75 -20.89
CA PHE A 220 6.72 -1.22 -22.14
C PHE A 220 7.10 0.26 -22.33
N SER A 221 6.93 1.10 -21.32
CA SER A 221 7.28 2.52 -21.37
C SER A 221 8.75 2.72 -21.77
N LYS A 222 9.68 2.00 -21.15
CA LYS A 222 11.13 2.07 -21.46
C LYS A 222 11.45 1.64 -22.88
N GLN A 223 10.69 0.72 -23.46
CA GLN A 223 10.92 0.21 -24.81
C GLN A 223 10.41 1.19 -25.88
N TYR A 224 9.34 1.93 -25.59
CA TYR A 224 8.63 2.76 -26.56
C TYR A 224 8.64 4.25 -26.22
N ASP A 225 9.51 4.71 -25.33
CA ASP A 225 9.72 6.13 -25.05
C ASP A 225 10.44 6.78 -26.23
N THR A 226 9.63 7.39 -27.10
CA THR A 226 10.13 8.08 -28.32
C THR A 226 10.16 9.60 -28.15
N GLY A 227 9.80 10.12 -26.97
CA GLY A 227 9.68 11.54 -26.70
C GLY A 227 8.38 12.18 -27.21
N ASP A 228 7.72 11.58 -28.21
CA ASP A 228 6.41 12.05 -28.72
C ASP A 228 5.24 11.48 -27.91
N PHE A 229 5.47 10.37 -27.21
CA PHE A 229 4.46 9.67 -26.41
C PHE A 229 5.03 9.43 -25.00
N GLU A 230 4.23 9.76 -24.00
CA GLU A 230 4.57 9.58 -22.59
C GLU A 230 3.52 8.71 -21.91
N ILE A 231 3.96 7.70 -21.17
CA ILE A 231 3.11 6.80 -20.41
C ILE A 231 3.23 7.18 -18.94
N LEU A 232 2.16 7.78 -18.40
CA LEU A 232 2.09 8.18 -16.99
C LEU A 232 1.29 7.13 -16.21
N GLN A 233 1.80 6.78 -15.04
CA GLN A 233 1.24 5.76 -14.16
C GLN A 233 0.63 6.38 -12.90
N ALA A 234 0.14 5.53 -12.00
CA ALA A 234 -0.41 5.88 -10.69
C ALA A 234 -1.77 6.58 -10.72
N ALA A 235 -2.62 6.26 -11.69
CA ALA A 235 -4.02 6.68 -11.69
C ALA A 235 -4.96 5.48 -11.46
N GLY A 236 -6.21 5.76 -11.08
CA GLY A 236 -7.14 4.75 -10.60
C GLY A 236 -6.84 4.28 -9.16
N ASN A 237 -7.77 3.57 -8.54
CA ASN A 237 -7.60 3.10 -7.16
C ASN A 237 -6.41 2.14 -7.03
N ALA A 238 -6.31 1.14 -7.91
CA ALA A 238 -5.19 0.20 -7.92
C ALA A 238 -3.85 0.88 -8.26
N GLY A 239 -3.86 1.92 -9.11
CA GLY A 239 -2.65 2.68 -9.44
C GLY A 239 -2.14 3.53 -8.28
N ILE A 240 -3.05 4.17 -7.55
CA ILE A 240 -2.71 4.93 -6.33
C ILE A 240 -2.15 3.98 -5.26
N GLU A 241 -2.77 2.83 -5.09
CA GLU A 241 -2.31 1.83 -4.13
C GLU A 241 -0.93 1.29 -4.50
N ALA A 242 -0.69 0.98 -5.78
CA ALA A 242 0.62 0.54 -6.26
C ALA A 242 1.70 1.58 -5.99
N ALA A 243 1.44 2.86 -6.30
CA ALA A 243 2.38 3.95 -6.03
C ALA A 243 2.62 4.12 -4.52
N THR A 244 1.59 3.99 -3.71
CA THR A 244 1.69 4.04 -2.25
C THR A 244 2.58 2.92 -1.72
N ASN A 245 2.37 1.69 -2.18
CA ASN A 245 3.18 0.53 -1.79
C ASN A 245 4.67 0.71 -2.13
N ILE A 246 4.98 1.26 -3.32
CA ILE A 246 6.36 1.57 -3.72
C ILE A 246 6.99 2.61 -2.79
N VAL A 247 6.27 3.68 -2.47
CA VAL A 247 6.78 4.73 -1.57
C VAL A 247 6.99 4.18 -0.16
N ILE A 248 6.10 3.33 0.33
CA ILE A 248 6.25 2.68 1.65
C ILE A 248 7.50 1.80 1.64
N GLU A 249 7.65 0.94 0.64
CA GLU A 249 8.81 0.03 0.54
C GLU A 249 10.14 0.78 0.56
N GLN A 250 10.20 1.91 -0.13
CA GLN A 250 11.39 2.77 -0.16
C GLN A 250 11.62 3.52 1.15
N SER A 251 10.55 3.92 1.84
CA SER A 251 10.61 4.81 2.99
C SER A 251 10.61 4.08 4.34
N GLU A 252 10.11 2.85 4.41
CA GLU A 252 9.90 2.11 5.66
C GLU A 252 11.18 2.03 6.51
N LYS A 253 12.28 1.61 5.91
CA LYS A 253 13.57 1.44 6.62
C LYS A 253 14.09 2.76 7.16
N LEU A 254 14.00 3.82 6.36
CA LEU A 254 14.45 5.15 6.76
C LEU A 254 13.54 5.72 7.87
N MET A 255 12.24 5.54 7.73
CA MET A 255 11.26 6.01 8.70
C MET A 255 11.44 5.31 10.05
N LEU A 256 11.58 3.98 10.06
CA LEU A 256 11.88 3.22 11.27
C LEU A 256 13.20 3.67 11.92
N LEU A 257 14.26 3.83 11.13
CA LEU A 257 15.54 4.33 11.62
C LEU A 257 15.39 5.70 12.30
N LEU A 258 14.72 6.65 11.63
CA LEU A 258 14.50 7.99 12.18
C LEU A 258 13.70 7.96 13.48
N VAL A 259 12.64 7.16 13.55
CA VAL A 259 11.83 6.99 14.76
C VAL A 259 12.69 6.46 15.91
N PHE A 260 13.48 5.40 15.67
CA PHE A 260 14.36 4.85 16.70
C PHE A 260 15.45 5.83 17.14
N VAL A 261 16.03 6.59 16.22
CA VAL A 261 17.03 7.64 16.54
C VAL A 261 16.40 8.74 17.39
N ILE A 262 15.23 9.27 17.00
CA ILE A 262 14.54 10.32 17.74
C ILE A 262 14.18 9.84 19.15
N ILE A 263 13.58 8.65 19.29
CA ILE A 263 13.24 8.08 20.61
C ILE A 263 14.51 7.89 21.44
N SER A 264 15.59 7.38 20.85
CA SER A 264 16.86 7.21 21.56
C SER A 264 17.44 8.52 22.06
N LEU A 265 17.37 9.58 21.28
CA LEU A 265 17.82 10.91 21.67
C LEU A 265 16.98 11.48 22.81
N VAL A 266 15.66 11.34 22.76
CA VAL A 266 14.76 11.79 23.82
C VAL A 266 15.02 11.03 25.13
N VAL A 267 15.16 9.72 25.06
CA VAL A 267 15.47 8.89 26.23
C VAL A 267 16.85 9.23 26.80
N TRP A 268 17.83 9.42 25.94
CA TRP A 268 19.17 9.82 26.38
C TRP A 268 19.18 11.19 27.04
N TRP A 269 18.45 12.16 26.50
CA TRP A 269 18.28 13.49 27.07
C TRP A 269 17.66 13.42 28.47
N GLU A 270 16.57 12.64 28.62
CA GLU A 270 15.84 12.53 29.89
C GLU A 270 16.69 11.85 30.98
N PHE A 271 17.35 10.72 30.65
CA PHE A 271 18.08 9.93 31.64
C PHE A 271 19.58 10.25 31.72
N ASN A 272 20.11 11.00 30.77
CA ASN A 272 21.54 11.34 30.63
C ASN A 272 22.48 10.12 30.80
N SER A 273 22.03 8.95 30.32
CA SER A 273 22.73 7.66 30.49
C SER A 273 22.53 6.75 29.29
N ILE A 274 23.62 6.47 28.59
CA ILE A 274 23.63 5.54 27.44
C ILE A 274 23.19 4.13 27.84
N LYS A 275 23.56 3.68 29.06
CA LYS A 275 23.19 2.36 29.56
C LYS A 275 21.68 2.21 29.69
N VAL A 276 21.00 3.25 30.21
CA VAL A 276 19.54 3.26 30.34
C VAL A 276 18.88 3.34 28.96
N THR A 277 19.43 4.15 28.07
CA THR A 277 18.93 4.23 26.70
C THR A 277 18.96 2.87 26.00
N ILE A 278 20.10 2.16 26.04
CA ILE A 278 20.21 0.82 25.46
C ILE A 278 19.24 -0.15 26.12
N ALA A 279 19.12 -0.13 27.45
CA ALA A 279 18.23 -1.02 28.20
C ALA A 279 16.74 -0.83 27.82
N LEU A 280 16.33 0.40 27.47
CA LEU A 280 14.96 0.70 27.04
C LEU A 280 14.74 0.42 25.54
N MET A 281 15.75 0.72 24.71
CA MET A 281 15.62 0.57 23.26
C MET A 281 15.73 -0.88 22.80
N ALA A 282 16.53 -1.73 23.48
CA ALA A 282 16.71 -3.12 23.07
C ALA A 282 15.40 -3.94 23.11
N PRO A 283 14.57 -3.91 24.18
CA PRO A 283 13.26 -4.58 24.16
C PRO A 283 12.30 -3.98 23.13
N LEU A 284 12.34 -2.67 22.91
CA LEU A 284 11.49 -2.01 21.92
C LEU A 284 11.83 -2.51 20.51
N TYR A 285 13.12 -2.57 20.17
CA TYR A 285 13.56 -3.11 18.88
C TYR A 285 13.21 -4.59 18.72
N LEU A 286 13.41 -5.40 19.75
CA LEU A 286 13.03 -6.81 19.75
C LEU A 286 11.52 -6.97 19.50
N SER A 287 10.67 -6.20 20.20
CA SER A 287 9.22 -6.29 20.04
C SER A 287 8.78 -5.89 18.62
N THR A 288 9.42 -4.90 18.01
CA THR A 288 9.15 -4.49 16.60
C THR A 288 9.49 -5.64 15.66
N VAL A 289 10.69 -6.20 15.74
CA VAL A 289 11.13 -7.32 14.89
C VAL A 289 10.24 -8.55 15.06
N LEU A 290 9.83 -8.87 16.28
CA LEU A 290 8.92 -10.00 16.52
C LEU A 290 7.51 -9.73 15.99
N CYS A 291 7.02 -8.49 16.10
CA CYS A 291 5.73 -8.10 15.53
C CYS A 291 5.74 -8.29 14.01
N GLU A 292 6.77 -7.77 13.34
CA GLU A 292 6.94 -7.93 11.89
C GLU A 292 7.06 -9.41 11.47
N ALA A 293 7.80 -10.22 12.24
CA ALA A 293 7.92 -11.65 12.01
C ALA A 293 6.58 -12.39 12.15
N VAL A 294 5.78 -12.04 13.17
CA VAL A 294 4.44 -12.61 13.36
C VAL A 294 3.51 -12.19 12.20
N MET A 295 3.54 -10.93 11.78
CA MET A 295 2.76 -10.45 10.63
C MET A 295 3.12 -11.22 9.36
N ALA A 296 4.42 -11.41 9.09
CA ALA A 296 4.89 -12.20 7.95
C ALA A 296 4.38 -13.64 7.99
N GLN A 297 4.43 -14.30 9.15
CA GLN A 297 3.93 -15.66 9.34
C GLN A 297 2.40 -15.77 9.23
N MET A 298 1.67 -14.77 9.66
CA MET A 298 0.22 -14.72 9.55
C MET A 298 -0.25 -14.32 8.13
N GLY A 299 0.67 -13.97 7.23
CA GLY A 299 0.33 -13.48 5.90
C GLY A 299 -0.33 -12.09 5.92
N LEU A 300 -0.02 -11.27 6.91
CA LEU A 300 -0.51 -9.90 7.02
C LEU A 300 0.50 -8.96 6.35
N GLY A 301 0.04 -8.20 5.36
CA GLY A 301 0.86 -7.15 4.74
C GLY A 301 0.92 -5.87 5.57
N VAL A 302 2.00 -5.10 5.40
CA VAL A 302 2.10 -3.76 5.97
C VAL A 302 1.26 -2.80 5.13
N LYS A 303 0.25 -2.19 5.74
CA LYS A 303 -0.60 -1.16 5.13
C LYS A 303 -0.41 0.19 5.81
N ILE A 304 -0.67 1.27 5.07
CA ILE A 304 -1.01 2.56 5.68
C ILE A 304 -2.52 2.55 5.90
N ALA A 305 -2.93 2.67 7.16
CA ALA A 305 -4.33 2.85 7.54
C ALA A 305 -4.75 4.33 7.36
#